data_472ea9d581e8876b9e491f4f750811fe
#
_entry.id   472ea9d581e8876b9e491f4f750811fe
#
_cell.length_a   1.000
_cell.length_b   1.000
_cell.length_c   1.000
_cell.angle_alpha   90.00
_cell.angle_beta   90.00
_cell.angle_gamma   90.00
#
_symmetry.space_group_name_H-M   'P 1'
#
loop_
_entity.id
_entity.type
_entity.pdbx_description
1 polymer ?
#
loop_
_entity_poly.entity_id
_entity_poly.type
_entity_poly.pdbx_seq_one_letter_code
_entity_poly.pdbx_strand_id
1 'polypeptide(L)'
;MDEMRAREVLTTAGLPGTAELLALGENAVFAAGDLVIKVGRDATGHPELRARAEREVALADWLAASGVPAVRAAEREPRLVEGHPVTLWHRLPDPVRPAEPRDLAPLLSLVHALPAPTDFTLPRRELLGGVERWLTLAGDTIDPADADYLRERRDGFAAAAAALVPHLPRGPIHGDALPRNVLVGPGGPVLVDLETFSADLREHDLVVLALSRDRYGLDPAAYDAFTSAYGWDVREWEGCAVLRGARETASCAWVSQHAPANPKALTEFRRRVASLRENDPEVRWYPF
;
A
#
# COMPACT_ATOMS: atom_id res chain seq x y z
N MET A 1 12.72 9.53 -7.38
CA MET A 1 14.13 9.03 -7.32
C MET A 1 14.54 8.60 -8.72
N ASP A 2 15.76 8.90 -9.15
CA ASP A 2 16.35 8.28 -10.34
C ASP A 2 17.46 7.30 -9.92
N GLU A 3 17.76 6.34 -10.80
CA GLU A 3 18.71 5.26 -10.49
C GLU A 3 20.14 5.75 -10.27
N MET A 4 20.58 6.71 -11.07
CA MET A 4 21.94 7.24 -11.00
C MET A 4 22.19 7.87 -9.62
N ARG A 5 21.26 8.72 -9.18
CA ARG A 5 21.33 9.35 -7.87
C ARG A 5 21.27 8.31 -6.72
N ALA A 6 20.42 7.30 -6.85
CA ALA A 6 20.34 6.24 -5.85
C ALA A 6 21.66 5.46 -5.73
N ARG A 7 22.35 5.19 -6.84
CA ARG A 7 23.68 4.52 -6.84
C ARG A 7 24.79 5.38 -6.26
N GLU A 8 24.75 6.69 -6.44
CA GLU A 8 25.66 7.63 -5.78
C GLU A 8 25.48 7.55 -4.25
N VAL A 9 24.23 7.60 -3.78
CA VAL A 9 23.89 7.46 -2.36
C VAL A 9 24.41 6.13 -1.79
N LEU A 10 24.23 5.00 -2.50
CA LEU A 10 24.80 3.70 -2.08
C LEU A 10 26.33 3.79 -1.92
N THR A 11 27.01 4.37 -2.90
CA THR A 11 28.47 4.49 -2.88
C THR A 11 28.95 5.35 -1.70
N THR A 12 28.28 6.49 -1.46
CA THR A 12 28.55 7.37 -0.31
C THR A 12 28.28 6.67 1.02
N ALA A 13 27.27 5.80 1.07
CA ALA A 13 26.95 4.98 2.24
C ALA A 13 27.95 3.84 2.51
N GLY A 14 28.94 3.63 1.64
CA GLY A 14 29.85 2.49 1.70
C GLY A 14 29.20 1.16 1.33
N LEU A 15 28.09 1.21 0.60
CA LEU A 15 27.33 0.06 0.10
C LEU A 15 27.69 -0.24 -1.34
N PRO A 16 27.50 -1.49 -1.85
CA PRO A 16 27.89 -1.84 -3.22
C PRO A 16 27.12 -1.03 -4.27
N GLY A 17 27.78 -0.11 -4.98
CA GLY A 17 27.19 0.65 -6.09
C GLY A 17 26.78 -0.22 -7.28
N THR A 18 27.29 -1.47 -7.35
CA THR A 18 26.95 -2.48 -8.35
C THR A 18 25.78 -3.39 -7.92
N ALA A 19 25.09 -3.08 -6.82
CA ALA A 19 23.93 -3.82 -6.36
C ALA A 19 22.85 -3.92 -7.47
N GLU A 20 22.18 -5.05 -7.54
CA GLU A 20 21.09 -5.30 -8.48
C GLU A 20 19.89 -4.40 -8.18
N LEU A 21 19.42 -3.62 -9.16
CA LEU A 21 18.20 -2.83 -9.01
C LEU A 21 16.97 -3.75 -9.10
N LEU A 22 16.19 -3.83 -8.01
CA LEU A 22 14.95 -4.61 -7.95
C LEU A 22 13.72 -3.78 -8.32
N ALA A 23 13.66 -2.54 -7.88
CA ALA A 23 12.54 -1.64 -8.15
C ALA A 23 12.98 -0.16 -8.15
N LEU A 24 12.31 0.64 -8.99
CA LEU A 24 12.50 2.08 -9.07
C LEU A 24 11.15 2.78 -9.12
N GLY A 25 10.88 3.60 -8.12
CA GLY A 25 9.63 4.34 -7.99
C GLY A 25 9.81 5.56 -7.09
N GLU A 26 8.99 5.69 -6.07
CA GLU A 26 9.20 6.70 -5.01
C GLU A 26 10.55 6.47 -4.30
N ASN A 27 10.89 5.20 -4.07
CA ASN A 27 12.17 4.75 -3.54
C ASN A 27 12.90 3.92 -4.60
N ALA A 28 14.21 3.79 -4.46
CA ALA A 28 14.99 2.81 -5.21
C ALA A 28 15.33 1.63 -4.28
N VAL A 29 15.11 0.41 -4.77
CA VAL A 29 15.32 -0.83 -4.01
C VAL A 29 16.38 -1.67 -4.73
N PHE A 30 17.41 -2.09 -4.01
CA PHE A 30 18.52 -2.86 -4.54
C PHE A 30 18.74 -4.15 -3.74
N ALA A 31 19.22 -5.19 -4.40
CA ALA A 31 19.73 -6.40 -3.76
C ALA A 31 21.25 -6.40 -3.74
N ALA A 32 21.82 -6.74 -2.57
CA ALA A 32 23.27 -6.87 -2.38
C ALA A 32 23.58 -8.04 -1.43
N GLY A 33 23.84 -9.22 -2.00
CA GLY A 33 24.03 -10.44 -1.21
C GLY A 33 22.77 -10.79 -0.40
N ASP A 34 22.93 -10.92 0.92
CA ASP A 34 21.84 -11.25 1.84
C ASP A 34 21.01 -10.03 2.31
N LEU A 35 21.23 -8.88 1.67
CA LEU A 35 20.54 -7.64 2.00
C LEU A 35 19.70 -7.13 0.85
N VAL A 36 18.60 -6.49 1.20
CA VAL A 36 17.84 -5.55 0.36
C VAL A 36 18.06 -4.16 0.92
N ILE A 37 18.42 -3.22 0.06
CA ILE A 37 18.72 -1.84 0.40
C ILE A 37 17.66 -0.95 -0.23
N LYS A 38 16.98 -0.16 0.60
CA LYS A 38 15.99 0.82 0.14
C LYS A 38 16.53 2.23 0.33
N VAL A 39 16.67 2.97 -0.77
CA VAL A 39 17.09 4.37 -0.79
C VAL A 39 15.86 5.24 -0.97
N GLY A 40 15.52 6.01 0.06
CA GLY A 40 14.39 6.93 0.05
C GLY A 40 14.68 8.21 -0.74
N ARG A 41 13.62 8.98 -1.02
CA ARG A 41 13.74 10.33 -1.59
C ARG A 41 14.52 11.24 -0.63
N ASP A 42 15.08 12.34 -1.18
CA ASP A 42 15.73 13.37 -0.37
C ASP A 42 14.74 13.92 0.67
N ALA A 43 15.12 13.78 1.92
CA ALA A 43 14.37 14.24 3.09
C ALA A 43 14.79 15.63 3.56
N THR A 44 15.69 16.32 2.82
CA THR A 44 16.09 17.70 3.11
C THR A 44 14.88 18.61 3.00
N GLY A 45 14.49 19.22 4.12
CA GLY A 45 13.24 20.00 4.21
C GLY A 45 11.95 19.17 4.32
N HIS A 46 12.04 17.83 4.35
CA HIS A 46 10.94 16.88 4.43
C HIS A 46 11.14 15.87 5.57
N PRO A 47 11.08 16.31 6.85
CA PRO A 47 11.36 15.45 8.01
C PRO A 47 10.42 14.25 8.11
N GLU A 48 9.23 14.33 7.51
CA GLU A 48 8.26 13.24 7.44
C GLU A 48 8.79 12.02 6.69
N LEU A 49 9.66 12.19 5.68
CA LEU A 49 10.26 11.08 4.92
C LEU A 49 11.24 10.26 5.78
N ARG A 50 12.03 10.95 6.60
CA ARG A 50 12.91 10.31 7.57
C ARG A 50 12.10 9.60 8.66
N ALA A 51 11.14 10.29 9.26
CA ALA A 51 10.26 9.72 10.28
C ALA A 51 9.49 8.49 9.77
N ARG A 52 9.13 8.47 8.47
CA ARG A 52 8.52 7.30 7.82
C ARG A 52 9.48 6.11 7.78
N ALA A 53 10.72 6.32 7.39
CA ALA A 53 11.74 5.26 7.35
C ALA A 53 12.04 4.71 8.75
N GLU A 54 12.18 5.60 9.76
CA GLU A 54 12.37 5.21 11.16
C GLU A 54 11.19 4.36 11.67
N ARG A 55 9.97 4.79 11.38
CA ARG A 55 8.77 4.04 11.76
C ARG A 55 8.66 2.68 11.07
N GLU A 56 9.06 2.57 9.79
CA GLU A 56 9.03 1.30 9.05
C GLU A 56 9.98 0.28 9.68
N VAL A 57 11.17 0.69 10.12
CA VAL A 57 12.12 -0.14 10.83
C VAL A 57 11.57 -0.58 12.20
N ALA A 58 11.06 0.37 13.00
CA ALA A 58 10.45 0.08 14.29
C ALA A 58 9.25 -0.88 14.18
N LEU A 59 8.46 -0.71 13.11
CA LEU A 59 7.33 -1.58 12.80
C LEU A 59 7.77 -3.01 12.49
N ALA A 60 8.83 -3.19 11.70
CA ALA A 60 9.37 -4.52 11.40
C ALA A 60 9.84 -5.25 12.66
N ASP A 61 10.53 -4.55 13.56
CA ASP A 61 10.96 -5.08 14.86
C ASP A 61 9.77 -5.46 15.75
N TRP A 62 8.75 -4.61 15.80
CA TRP A 62 7.52 -4.88 16.56
C TRP A 62 6.74 -6.09 16.02
N LEU A 63 6.58 -6.21 14.71
CA LEU A 63 5.93 -7.37 14.08
C LEU A 63 6.70 -8.65 14.37
N ALA A 64 8.04 -8.60 14.30
CA ALA A 64 8.90 -9.73 14.61
C ALA A 64 8.76 -10.16 16.07
N ALA A 65 8.78 -9.22 17.01
CA ALA A 65 8.58 -9.47 18.44
C ALA A 65 7.19 -10.04 18.75
N SER A 66 6.20 -9.67 17.93
CA SER A 66 4.81 -10.14 18.03
C SER A 66 4.55 -11.47 17.31
N GLY A 67 5.58 -12.07 16.69
CA GLY A 67 5.45 -13.36 15.99
C GLY A 67 4.75 -13.28 14.63
N VAL A 68 4.58 -12.07 14.04
CA VAL A 68 4.02 -11.91 12.69
C VAL A 68 5.13 -12.12 11.67
N PRO A 69 4.94 -13.04 10.68
CA PRO A 69 5.89 -13.22 9.59
C PRO A 69 5.89 -11.97 8.68
N ALA A 70 6.92 -11.14 8.81
CA ALA A 70 7.14 -9.95 7.99
C ALA A 70 8.62 -9.79 7.67
N VAL A 71 8.95 -8.93 6.69
CA VAL A 71 10.33 -8.52 6.42
C VAL A 71 11.00 -8.01 7.68
N ARG A 72 12.30 -8.24 7.80
CA ARG A 72 13.09 -7.84 8.95
C ARG A 72 14.12 -6.80 8.58
N ALA A 73 14.18 -5.73 9.34
CA ALA A 73 15.25 -4.76 9.22
C ALA A 73 16.59 -5.41 9.66
N ALA A 74 17.65 -5.15 8.90
CA ALA A 74 19.01 -5.58 9.23
C ALA A 74 19.70 -4.58 10.18
N GLU A 75 19.21 -3.34 10.22
CA GLU A 75 19.65 -2.28 11.13
C GLU A 75 18.47 -1.66 11.84
N ARG A 76 18.67 -1.23 13.09
CA ARG A 76 17.62 -0.66 13.94
C ARG A 76 17.23 0.78 13.60
N GLU A 77 18.06 1.45 12.83
CA GLU A 77 17.85 2.85 12.46
C GLU A 77 18.20 3.06 10.97
N PRO A 78 17.46 3.91 10.24
CA PRO A 78 17.85 4.34 8.91
C PRO A 78 19.15 5.13 8.94
N ARG A 79 20.03 4.90 7.98
CA ARG A 79 21.16 5.79 7.72
C ARG A 79 20.67 7.01 6.96
N LEU A 80 21.12 8.21 7.35
CA LEU A 80 20.86 9.41 6.55
C LEU A 80 22.12 9.71 5.72
N VAL A 81 22.02 9.56 4.39
CA VAL A 81 23.15 9.74 3.46
C VAL A 81 22.78 10.83 2.47
N GLU A 82 23.47 11.96 2.54
CA GLU A 82 23.22 13.14 1.67
C GLU A 82 21.73 13.54 1.59
N GLY A 83 21.04 13.51 2.75
CA GLY A 83 19.62 13.81 2.84
C GLY A 83 18.69 12.63 2.55
N HIS A 84 19.22 11.51 2.04
CA HIS A 84 18.40 10.32 1.71
C HIS A 84 18.36 9.33 2.87
N PRO A 85 17.18 8.92 3.36
CA PRO A 85 17.08 7.82 4.31
C PRO A 85 17.36 6.50 3.57
N VAL A 86 18.32 5.73 4.10
CA VAL A 86 18.71 4.41 3.59
C VAL A 86 18.40 3.38 4.65
N THR A 87 17.57 2.39 4.33
CA THR A 87 17.24 1.27 5.22
C THR A 87 17.74 -0.04 4.64
N LEU A 88 18.23 -0.92 5.51
CA LEU A 88 18.74 -2.22 5.17
C LEU A 88 17.83 -3.30 5.71
N TRP A 89 17.52 -4.28 4.88
CA TRP A 89 16.59 -5.37 5.18
C TRP A 89 17.24 -6.71 4.90
N HIS A 90 16.91 -7.72 5.69
CA HIS A 90 17.30 -9.08 5.37
C HIS A 90 16.59 -9.54 4.09
N ARG A 91 17.37 -10.02 3.11
CA ARG A 91 16.83 -10.57 1.88
C ARG A 91 16.06 -11.86 2.20
N LEU A 92 14.82 -11.90 1.75
CA LEU A 92 14.03 -13.13 1.80
C LEU A 92 14.53 -14.11 0.74
N PRO A 93 14.43 -15.43 0.98
CA PRO A 93 14.63 -16.43 -0.08
C PRO A 93 13.73 -16.15 -1.29
N ASP A 94 14.17 -16.56 -2.45
CA ASP A 94 13.36 -16.44 -3.66
C ASP A 94 12.00 -17.13 -3.46
N PRO A 95 10.89 -16.51 -3.90
CA PRO A 95 9.57 -17.08 -3.71
C PRO A 95 9.44 -18.39 -4.47
N VAL A 96 8.87 -19.40 -3.82
CA VAL A 96 8.64 -20.74 -4.41
C VAL A 96 7.42 -20.75 -5.32
N ARG A 97 6.53 -19.79 -5.18
CA ARG A 97 5.35 -19.55 -6.04
C ARG A 97 4.81 -18.12 -5.82
N PRO A 98 4.00 -17.61 -6.74
CA PRO A 98 3.21 -16.40 -6.49
C PRO A 98 2.31 -16.56 -5.26
N ALA A 99 2.12 -15.46 -4.52
CA ALA A 99 1.17 -15.44 -3.42
C ALA A 99 -0.27 -15.37 -3.95
N GLU A 100 -1.16 -16.06 -3.27
CA GLU A 100 -2.60 -16.06 -3.50
C GLU A 100 -3.34 -15.34 -2.37
N PRO A 101 -4.60 -14.90 -2.55
CA PRO A 101 -5.38 -14.28 -1.49
C PRO A 101 -5.43 -15.08 -0.18
N ARG A 102 -5.52 -16.40 -0.27
CA ARG A 102 -5.53 -17.29 0.90
C ARG A 102 -4.24 -17.25 1.74
N ASP A 103 -3.10 -16.87 1.13
CA ASP A 103 -1.82 -16.75 1.86
C ASP A 103 -1.79 -15.48 2.71
N LEU A 104 -2.50 -14.45 2.28
CA LEU A 104 -2.61 -13.18 3.00
C LEU A 104 -3.52 -13.29 4.24
N ALA A 105 -4.57 -14.10 4.19
CA ALA A 105 -5.58 -14.18 5.26
C ALA A 105 -5.00 -14.47 6.65
N PRO A 106 -4.16 -15.51 6.87
CA PRO A 106 -3.59 -15.78 8.18
C PRO A 106 -2.64 -14.66 8.65
N LEU A 107 -1.93 -14.01 7.74
CA LEU A 107 -1.06 -12.88 8.08
C LEU A 107 -1.88 -11.68 8.59
N LEU A 108 -2.99 -11.36 7.90
CA LEU A 108 -3.90 -10.32 8.36
C LEU A 108 -4.56 -10.67 9.69
N SER A 109 -4.95 -11.93 9.90
CA SER A 109 -5.51 -12.36 11.18
C SER A 109 -4.52 -12.14 12.33
N LEU A 110 -3.22 -12.42 12.11
CA LEU A 110 -2.18 -12.13 13.09
C LEU A 110 -2.03 -10.63 13.35
N VAL A 111 -1.94 -9.81 12.29
CA VAL A 111 -1.85 -8.34 12.42
C VAL A 111 -3.07 -7.77 13.14
N HIS A 112 -4.26 -8.21 12.76
CA HIS A 112 -5.51 -7.73 13.34
C HIS A 112 -5.72 -8.20 14.79
N ALA A 113 -5.04 -9.23 15.23
CA ALA A 113 -5.07 -9.65 16.64
C ALA A 113 -4.14 -8.80 17.54
N LEU A 114 -3.20 -8.04 16.96
CA LEU A 114 -2.26 -7.25 17.76
C LEU A 114 -2.95 -6.07 18.46
N PRO A 115 -2.51 -5.73 19.69
CA PRO A 115 -2.77 -4.44 20.29
C PRO A 115 -1.98 -3.35 19.55
N ALA A 116 -2.29 -2.07 19.81
CA ALA A 116 -1.44 -0.99 19.33
C ALA A 116 -0.02 -1.10 19.93
N PRO A 117 1.04 -0.75 19.17
CA PRO A 117 2.41 -0.71 19.73
C PRO A 117 2.50 0.36 20.84
N THR A 118 3.38 0.11 21.83
CA THR A 118 3.59 1.03 22.97
C THR A 118 4.77 1.96 22.75
N ASP A 119 5.75 1.56 21.96
CA ASP A 119 7.04 2.25 21.83
C ASP A 119 7.05 3.28 20.68
N PHE A 120 6.06 3.19 19.78
CA PHE A 120 5.85 4.15 18.70
C PHE A 120 4.35 4.26 18.38
N THR A 121 3.99 5.27 17.59
CA THR A 121 2.59 5.51 17.19
C THR A 121 2.39 5.15 15.72
N LEU A 122 1.40 4.30 15.43
CA LEU A 122 0.94 4.08 14.06
C LEU A 122 0.15 5.29 13.59
N PRO A 123 0.39 5.78 12.36
CA PRO A 123 -0.42 6.86 11.80
C PRO A 123 -1.86 6.38 11.57
N ARG A 124 -2.79 7.32 11.56
CA ARG A 124 -4.15 7.02 11.10
C ARG A 124 -4.14 6.78 9.58
N ARG A 125 -5.00 5.90 9.11
CA ARG A 125 -5.18 5.69 7.66
C ARG A 125 -5.86 6.88 7.01
N GLU A 126 -5.19 7.51 6.05
CA GLU A 126 -5.71 8.63 5.25
C GLU A 126 -5.98 8.19 3.82
N LEU A 127 -6.98 7.29 3.64
CA LEU A 127 -7.28 6.69 2.34
C LEU A 127 -7.57 7.73 1.25
N LEU A 128 -8.24 8.83 1.59
CA LEU A 128 -8.65 9.89 0.68
C LEU A 128 -7.70 11.11 0.70
N GLY A 129 -6.71 11.14 1.58
CA GLY A 129 -5.82 12.29 1.77
C GLY A 129 -4.99 12.67 0.54
N GLY A 130 -4.69 11.72 -0.33
CA GLY A 130 -3.95 11.96 -1.57
C GLY A 130 -4.75 12.52 -2.75
N VAL A 131 -6.09 12.47 -2.69
CA VAL A 131 -6.96 12.75 -3.83
C VAL A 131 -6.71 14.13 -4.43
N GLU A 132 -6.70 15.20 -3.63
CA GLU A 132 -6.48 16.56 -4.14
C GLU A 132 -5.11 16.72 -4.80
N ARG A 133 -4.07 16.19 -4.18
CA ARG A 133 -2.71 16.22 -4.74
C ARG A 133 -2.64 15.53 -6.09
N TRP A 134 -3.25 14.35 -6.23
CA TRP A 134 -3.23 13.58 -7.48
C TRP A 134 -4.01 14.28 -8.59
N LEU A 135 -5.17 14.85 -8.29
CA LEU A 135 -5.94 15.65 -9.24
C LEU A 135 -5.18 16.91 -9.66
N THR A 136 -4.50 17.58 -8.73
CA THR A 136 -3.64 18.74 -9.04
C THR A 136 -2.49 18.36 -9.96
N LEU A 137 -1.84 17.20 -9.73
CA LEU A 137 -0.76 16.69 -10.61
C LEU A 137 -1.27 16.32 -12.02
N ALA A 138 -2.51 15.89 -12.15
CA ALA A 138 -3.13 15.62 -13.44
C ALA A 138 -3.38 16.91 -14.25
N GLY A 139 -3.65 18.02 -13.57
CA GLY A 139 -3.86 19.35 -14.18
C GLY A 139 -4.90 19.33 -15.29
N ASP A 140 -4.64 20.08 -16.36
CA ASP A 140 -5.53 20.22 -17.52
C ASP A 140 -5.61 18.96 -18.42
N THR A 141 -4.91 17.87 -18.05
CA THR A 141 -4.94 16.63 -18.84
C THR A 141 -6.26 15.87 -18.64
N ILE A 142 -6.94 16.09 -17.52
CA ILE A 142 -8.23 15.50 -17.21
C ILE A 142 -9.35 16.55 -17.32
N ASP A 143 -10.59 16.08 -17.55
CA ASP A 143 -11.75 16.98 -17.57
C ASP A 143 -11.97 17.57 -16.16
N PRO A 144 -12.10 18.91 -16.02
CA PRO A 144 -12.42 19.53 -14.75
C PRO A 144 -13.70 18.97 -14.09
N ALA A 145 -14.72 18.62 -14.87
CA ALA A 145 -15.94 18.02 -14.35
C ALA A 145 -15.70 16.62 -13.73
N ASP A 146 -14.71 15.88 -14.21
CA ASP A 146 -14.32 14.60 -13.62
C ASP A 146 -13.53 14.80 -12.32
N ALA A 147 -12.68 15.83 -12.27
CA ALA A 147 -11.98 16.20 -11.04
C ALA A 147 -12.96 16.64 -9.95
N ASP A 148 -13.95 17.48 -10.29
CA ASP A 148 -14.97 17.95 -9.34
C ASP A 148 -15.85 16.78 -8.85
N TYR A 149 -16.24 15.88 -9.74
CA TYR A 149 -16.95 14.67 -9.35
C TYR A 149 -16.18 13.82 -8.33
N LEU A 150 -14.86 13.65 -8.52
CA LEU A 150 -14.04 12.91 -7.57
C LEU A 150 -13.86 13.66 -6.24
N ARG A 151 -13.83 14.99 -6.23
CA ARG A 151 -13.84 15.82 -5.01
C ARG A 151 -15.13 15.63 -4.23
N GLU A 152 -16.29 15.71 -4.89
CA GLU A 152 -17.58 15.46 -4.25
C GLU A 152 -17.65 14.05 -3.64
N ARG A 153 -17.22 13.03 -4.39
CA ARG A 153 -17.14 11.66 -3.87
C ARG A 153 -16.20 11.54 -2.67
N ARG A 154 -15.02 12.17 -2.73
CA ARG A 154 -14.06 12.21 -1.61
C ARG A 154 -14.75 12.75 -0.35
N ASP A 155 -15.39 13.89 -0.45
CA ASP A 155 -16.00 14.57 0.70
C ASP A 155 -17.18 13.75 1.25
N GLY A 156 -18.03 13.20 0.37
CA GLY A 156 -19.13 12.33 0.75
C GLY A 156 -18.66 11.06 1.45
N PHE A 157 -17.66 10.36 0.90
CA PHE A 157 -17.13 9.14 1.54
C PHE A 157 -16.30 9.41 2.78
N ALA A 158 -15.61 10.56 2.88
CA ALA A 158 -14.93 10.95 4.11
C ALA A 158 -15.93 11.15 5.25
N ALA A 159 -17.03 11.85 4.98
CA ALA A 159 -18.11 12.04 5.97
C ALA A 159 -18.78 10.72 6.35
N ALA A 160 -19.11 9.87 5.36
CA ALA A 160 -19.72 8.58 5.60
C ALA A 160 -18.79 7.64 6.40
N ALA A 161 -17.49 7.60 6.07
CA ALA A 161 -16.52 6.77 6.78
C ALA A 161 -16.33 7.20 8.24
N ALA A 162 -16.45 8.50 8.54
CA ALA A 162 -16.37 8.99 9.91
C ALA A 162 -17.54 8.52 10.79
N ALA A 163 -18.68 8.21 10.18
CA ALA A 163 -19.91 7.74 10.87
C ALA A 163 -20.01 6.20 10.96
N LEU A 164 -19.06 5.46 10.37
CA LEU A 164 -19.13 3.99 10.37
C LEU A 164 -18.99 3.41 11.78
N VAL A 165 -19.89 2.47 12.07
CA VAL A 165 -19.75 1.56 13.21
C VAL A 165 -18.93 0.35 12.75
N PRO A 166 -17.74 0.11 13.31
CA PRO A 166 -16.90 -0.99 12.89
C PRO A 166 -17.51 -2.34 13.30
N HIS A 167 -17.34 -3.36 12.46
CA HIS A 167 -17.63 -4.74 12.82
C HIS A 167 -16.47 -5.36 13.60
N LEU A 168 -15.23 -5.08 13.16
CA LEU A 168 -14.03 -5.50 13.85
C LEU A 168 -13.53 -4.38 14.78
N PRO A 169 -12.88 -4.71 15.91
CA PRO A 169 -12.23 -3.68 16.74
C PRO A 169 -11.21 -2.89 15.93
N ARG A 170 -11.16 -1.56 16.11
CA ARG A 170 -10.08 -0.75 15.50
C ARG A 170 -8.72 -1.21 15.97
N GLY A 171 -7.71 -1.11 15.12
CA GLY A 171 -6.35 -1.50 15.47
C GLY A 171 -5.38 -1.42 14.30
N PRO A 172 -4.23 -2.11 14.42
CA PRO A 172 -3.25 -2.17 13.35
C PRO A 172 -3.83 -2.76 12.06
N ILE A 173 -3.46 -2.16 10.93
CA ILE A 173 -3.79 -2.62 9.58
C ILE A 173 -2.55 -2.50 8.68
N HIS A 174 -2.45 -3.37 7.68
CA HIS A 174 -1.40 -3.28 6.66
C HIS A 174 -1.59 -2.04 5.76
N GLY A 175 -2.85 -1.72 5.45
CA GLY A 175 -3.24 -0.54 4.66
C GLY A 175 -3.19 -0.74 3.14
N ASP A 176 -2.42 -1.70 2.64
CA ASP A 176 -2.41 -2.14 1.24
C ASP A 176 -2.33 -3.68 1.14
N ALA A 177 -3.31 -4.34 1.73
CA ALA A 177 -3.39 -5.79 1.90
C ALA A 177 -3.73 -6.50 0.57
N LEU A 178 -2.71 -6.71 -0.26
CA LEU A 178 -2.80 -7.39 -1.56
C LEU A 178 -1.79 -8.53 -1.63
N PRO A 179 -2.07 -9.61 -2.40
CA PRO A 179 -1.15 -10.73 -2.55
C PRO A 179 0.25 -10.33 -3.04
N ARG A 180 0.38 -9.25 -3.83
CA ARG A 180 1.69 -8.73 -4.27
C ARG A 180 2.58 -8.29 -3.10
N ASN A 181 1.99 -7.99 -1.95
CA ASN A 181 2.68 -7.59 -0.72
C ASN A 181 2.90 -8.80 0.23
N VAL A 182 2.90 -10.01 -0.35
CA VAL A 182 3.24 -11.26 0.32
C VAL A 182 4.27 -12.01 -0.53
N LEU A 183 5.36 -12.46 0.07
CA LEU A 183 6.30 -13.39 -0.55
C LEU A 183 6.12 -14.78 0.07
N VAL A 184 5.95 -15.80 -0.76
CA VAL A 184 5.80 -17.19 -0.29
C VAL A 184 7.12 -17.92 -0.48
N GLY A 185 7.94 -17.93 0.56
CA GLY A 185 9.20 -18.65 0.61
C GLY A 185 9.04 -20.09 1.11
N PRO A 186 10.16 -20.84 1.25
CA PRO A 186 10.17 -22.20 1.79
C PRO A 186 9.58 -22.31 3.22
N GLY A 187 9.66 -21.23 4.00
CA GLY A 187 9.12 -21.13 5.36
C GLY A 187 7.65 -20.66 5.44
N GLY A 188 7.00 -20.45 4.30
CA GLY A 188 5.63 -19.96 4.24
C GLY A 188 5.52 -18.48 3.80
N PRO A 189 4.32 -17.90 3.91
CA PRO A 189 4.04 -16.52 3.50
C PRO A 189 4.62 -15.50 4.50
N VAL A 190 5.19 -14.41 3.97
CA VAL A 190 5.81 -13.31 4.72
C VAL A 190 5.28 -11.98 4.16
N LEU A 191 4.85 -11.07 5.03
CA LEU A 191 4.44 -9.71 4.65
C LEU A 191 5.64 -8.88 4.23
N VAL A 192 5.46 -8.13 3.14
CA VAL A 192 6.40 -7.12 2.63
C VAL A 192 5.67 -5.79 2.46
N ASP A 193 6.42 -4.73 2.15
CA ASP A 193 5.88 -3.37 1.93
C ASP A 193 5.09 -2.83 3.13
N LEU A 194 5.80 -2.54 4.20
CA LEU A 194 5.22 -2.06 5.46
C LEU A 194 4.91 -0.55 5.46
N GLU A 195 5.11 0.16 4.34
CA GLU A 195 5.02 1.63 4.27
C GLU A 195 3.64 2.19 4.60
N THR A 196 2.58 1.44 4.29
CA THR A 196 1.19 1.88 4.47
C THR A 196 0.58 1.45 5.79
N PHE A 197 1.37 0.77 6.63
CA PHE A 197 0.92 0.30 7.94
C PHE A 197 0.39 1.45 8.79
N SER A 198 -0.77 1.27 9.38
CA SER A 198 -1.51 2.31 10.10
C SER A 198 -2.42 1.71 11.16
N ALA A 199 -3.12 2.55 11.93
CA ALA A 199 -4.15 2.14 12.87
C ALA A 199 -5.49 2.74 12.46
N ASP A 200 -6.45 1.88 12.10
CA ASP A 200 -7.82 2.30 11.75
C ASP A 200 -8.80 1.11 11.81
N LEU A 201 -9.89 1.19 11.04
CA LEU A 201 -10.81 0.09 10.79
C LEU A 201 -10.07 -1.07 10.11
N ARG A 202 -10.09 -2.25 10.73
CA ARG A 202 -9.45 -3.45 10.16
C ARG A 202 -10.09 -3.89 8.84
N GLU A 203 -11.33 -3.49 8.64
CA GLU A 203 -12.08 -3.69 7.40
C GLU A 203 -11.41 -3.05 6.18
N HIS A 204 -10.57 -2.02 6.36
CA HIS A 204 -9.78 -1.45 5.26
C HIS A 204 -8.93 -2.49 4.52
N ASP A 205 -8.33 -3.44 5.23
CA ASP A 205 -7.50 -4.48 4.63
C ASP A 205 -8.33 -5.51 3.87
N LEU A 206 -9.54 -5.79 4.34
CA LEU A 206 -10.42 -6.79 3.75
C LEU A 206 -11.15 -6.26 2.50
N VAL A 207 -11.54 -4.99 2.53
CA VAL A 207 -12.22 -4.32 1.40
C VAL A 207 -11.34 -4.28 0.15
N VAL A 208 -10.01 -4.32 0.28
CA VAL A 208 -9.09 -4.34 -0.87
C VAL A 208 -9.35 -5.54 -1.78
N LEU A 209 -9.52 -6.74 -1.20
CA LEU A 209 -9.78 -7.95 -1.98
C LEU A 209 -11.22 -8.02 -2.48
N ALA A 210 -12.20 -7.50 -1.72
CA ALA A 210 -13.56 -7.35 -2.21
C ALA A 210 -13.60 -6.45 -3.46
N LEU A 211 -12.89 -5.31 -3.43
CA LEU A 211 -12.74 -4.44 -4.60
C LEU A 211 -11.99 -5.14 -5.75
N SER A 212 -10.96 -5.93 -5.43
CA SER A 212 -10.21 -6.67 -6.45
C SER A 212 -11.09 -7.68 -7.20
N ARG A 213 -12.00 -8.35 -6.48
CA ARG A 213 -13.01 -9.22 -7.07
C ARG A 213 -13.96 -8.45 -7.98
N ASP A 214 -14.48 -7.33 -7.52
CA ASP A 214 -15.50 -6.57 -8.24
C ASP A 214 -14.93 -5.80 -9.44
N ARG A 215 -13.73 -5.21 -9.32
CA ARG A 215 -13.16 -4.30 -10.32
C ARG A 215 -11.95 -4.84 -11.08
N TYR A 216 -11.13 -5.71 -10.46
CA TYR A 216 -9.85 -6.13 -11.03
C TYR A 216 -9.81 -7.60 -11.46
N GLY A 217 -10.96 -8.25 -11.48
CA GLY A 217 -11.09 -9.60 -12.02
C GLY A 217 -10.47 -10.69 -11.14
N LEU A 218 -10.33 -10.44 -9.84
CA LEU A 218 -9.96 -11.52 -8.92
C LEU A 218 -11.01 -12.63 -9.02
N ASP A 219 -10.54 -13.86 -9.19
CA ASP A 219 -11.41 -15.03 -9.27
C ASP A 219 -12.29 -15.13 -8.01
N PRO A 220 -13.62 -15.28 -8.16
CA PRO A 220 -14.52 -15.48 -7.04
C PRO A 220 -14.09 -16.63 -6.11
N ALA A 221 -13.62 -17.75 -6.64
CA ALA A 221 -13.15 -18.86 -5.81
C ALA A 221 -11.89 -18.51 -4.99
N ALA A 222 -10.99 -17.69 -5.53
CA ALA A 222 -9.83 -17.20 -4.80
C ALA A 222 -10.23 -16.22 -3.70
N TYR A 223 -11.25 -15.39 -3.93
CA TYR A 223 -11.83 -14.51 -2.91
C TYR A 223 -12.51 -15.33 -1.80
N ASP A 224 -13.32 -16.34 -2.16
CA ASP A 224 -14.00 -17.20 -1.19
C ASP A 224 -13.00 -18.01 -0.34
N ALA A 225 -11.89 -18.44 -0.93
CA ALA A 225 -10.80 -19.08 -0.19
C ALA A 225 -10.14 -18.12 0.83
N PHE A 226 -10.00 -16.83 0.48
CA PHE A 226 -9.51 -15.80 1.39
C PHE A 226 -10.47 -15.58 2.55
N THR A 227 -11.76 -15.35 2.29
CA THR A 227 -12.76 -15.08 3.33
C THR A 227 -12.93 -16.27 4.27
N SER A 228 -12.90 -17.50 3.72
CA SER A 228 -12.93 -18.73 4.51
C SER A 228 -11.69 -18.86 5.42
N ALA A 229 -10.51 -18.52 4.92
CA ALA A 229 -9.26 -18.58 5.70
C ALA A 229 -9.18 -17.46 6.75
N TYR A 230 -9.73 -16.28 6.48
CA TYR A 230 -9.80 -15.17 7.41
C TYR A 230 -10.90 -15.38 8.47
N GLY A 231 -11.99 -16.07 8.12
CA GLY A 231 -13.12 -16.40 8.97
C GLY A 231 -14.31 -15.45 8.89
N TRP A 232 -14.28 -14.47 7.97
CA TRP A 232 -15.38 -13.51 7.75
C TRP A 232 -15.28 -12.84 6.37
N ASP A 233 -16.45 -12.53 5.78
CA ASP A 233 -16.56 -11.78 4.54
C ASP A 233 -17.00 -10.34 4.81
N VAL A 234 -16.13 -9.38 4.53
CA VAL A 234 -16.40 -7.95 4.74
C VAL A 234 -17.63 -7.44 3.96
N ARG A 235 -18.05 -8.13 2.91
CA ARG A 235 -19.24 -7.77 2.12
C ARG A 235 -20.55 -7.96 2.91
N GLU A 236 -20.52 -8.72 4.01
CA GLU A 236 -21.67 -8.89 4.91
C GLU A 236 -21.89 -7.66 5.81
N TRP A 237 -20.90 -6.76 5.88
CA TRP A 237 -20.97 -5.54 6.67
C TRP A 237 -21.47 -4.36 5.84
N GLU A 238 -22.44 -3.62 6.35
CA GLU A 238 -23.04 -2.47 5.67
C GLU A 238 -22.03 -1.36 5.33
N GLY A 239 -20.98 -1.20 6.13
CA GLY A 239 -19.89 -0.24 5.89
C GLY A 239 -18.98 -0.60 4.73
N CYS A 240 -19.03 -1.84 4.21
CA CYS A 240 -18.20 -2.27 3.09
C CYS A 240 -18.38 -1.36 1.86
N ALA A 241 -19.62 -1.00 1.54
CA ALA A 241 -19.91 -0.13 0.39
C ALA A 241 -19.26 1.27 0.53
N VAL A 242 -19.19 1.81 1.74
CA VAL A 242 -18.57 3.11 2.03
C VAL A 242 -17.06 3.03 1.83
N LEU A 243 -16.39 2.05 2.45
CA LEU A 243 -14.93 1.90 2.32
C LEU A 243 -14.52 1.53 0.89
N ARG A 244 -15.32 0.70 0.20
CA ARG A 244 -15.12 0.40 -1.22
C ARG A 244 -15.22 1.66 -2.07
N GLY A 245 -16.27 2.45 -1.92
CA GLY A 245 -16.47 3.70 -2.66
C GLY A 245 -15.36 4.73 -2.41
N ALA A 246 -14.88 4.83 -1.16
CA ALA A 246 -13.71 5.64 -0.83
C ALA A 246 -12.45 5.15 -1.55
N ARG A 247 -12.24 3.84 -1.59
CA ARG A 247 -11.10 3.23 -2.26
C ARG A 247 -11.17 3.34 -3.78
N GLU A 248 -12.35 3.20 -4.38
CA GLU A 248 -12.60 3.46 -5.80
C GLU A 248 -12.25 4.92 -6.15
N THR A 249 -12.71 5.87 -5.33
CA THR A 249 -12.41 7.30 -5.51
C THR A 249 -10.91 7.59 -5.45
N ALA A 250 -10.23 7.09 -4.42
CA ALA A 250 -8.78 7.21 -4.27
C ALA A 250 -8.03 6.59 -5.45
N SER A 251 -8.47 5.41 -5.92
CA SER A 251 -7.86 4.70 -7.04
C SER A 251 -8.01 5.44 -8.38
N CYS A 252 -9.16 6.07 -8.63
CA CYS A 252 -9.34 6.93 -9.81
C CYS A 252 -8.42 8.14 -9.75
N ALA A 253 -8.40 8.85 -8.64
CA ALA A 253 -7.54 10.02 -8.47
C ALA A 253 -6.04 9.65 -8.56
N TRP A 254 -5.64 8.50 -8.00
CA TRP A 254 -4.26 8.05 -8.10
C TRP A 254 -3.81 7.79 -9.55
N VAL A 255 -4.66 7.18 -10.38
CA VAL A 255 -4.34 6.96 -11.80
C VAL A 255 -4.21 8.28 -12.55
N SER A 256 -5.03 9.29 -12.22
CA SER A 256 -5.03 10.58 -12.93
C SER A 256 -3.67 11.29 -12.92
N GLN A 257 -2.89 11.19 -11.83
CA GLN A 257 -1.59 11.84 -11.71
C GLN A 257 -0.57 11.39 -12.79
N HIS A 258 -0.79 10.21 -13.36
CA HIS A 258 0.07 9.67 -14.41
C HIS A 258 -0.39 10.07 -15.83
N ALA A 259 -1.59 10.64 -15.97
CA ALA A 259 -2.17 11.00 -17.26
C ALA A 259 -1.31 11.97 -18.08
N PRO A 260 -0.63 12.99 -17.50
CA PRO A 260 0.21 13.90 -18.26
C PRO A 260 1.37 13.23 -19.00
N ALA A 261 1.92 12.17 -18.43
CA ALA A 261 3.08 11.46 -19.01
C ALA A 261 2.69 10.13 -19.69
N ASN A 262 1.44 9.66 -19.52
CA ASN A 262 1.05 8.33 -19.98
C ASN A 262 -0.39 8.31 -20.51
N PRO A 263 -0.59 8.25 -21.84
CA PRO A 263 -1.93 8.19 -22.45
C PRO A 263 -2.78 6.99 -22.02
N LYS A 264 -2.14 5.87 -21.62
CA LYS A 264 -2.86 4.69 -21.10
C LYS A 264 -3.49 5.00 -19.74
N ALA A 265 -2.80 5.80 -18.91
CA ALA A 265 -3.36 6.26 -17.64
C ALA A 265 -4.60 7.13 -17.84
N LEU A 266 -4.57 8.04 -18.81
CA LEU A 266 -5.74 8.86 -19.15
C LEU A 266 -6.92 8.00 -19.63
N THR A 267 -6.66 7.00 -20.46
CA THR A 267 -7.70 6.08 -20.94
C THR A 267 -8.31 5.30 -19.78
N GLU A 268 -7.49 4.77 -18.88
CA GLU A 268 -7.96 4.03 -17.71
C GLU A 268 -8.70 4.94 -16.71
N PHE A 269 -8.20 6.15 -16.48
CA PHE A 269 -8.87 7.16 -15.67
C PHE A 269 -10.29 7.41 -16.16
N ARG A 270 -10.44 7.71 -17.45
CA ARG A 270 -11.76 7.96 -18.08
C ARG A 270 -12.69 6.76 -17.94
N ARG A 271 -12.18 5.54 -18.16
CA ARG A 271 -12.95 4.29 -17.97
C ARG A 271 -13.48 4.18 -16.54
N ARG A 272 -12.62 4.41 -15.55
CA ARG A 272 -12.99 4.30 -14.13
C ARG A 272 -14.04 5.34 -13.76
N VAL A 273 -13.83 6.60 -14.12
CA VAL A 273 -14.75 7.68 -13.79
C VAL A 273 -16.11 7.47 -14.48
N ALA A 274 -16.15 7.08 -15.76
CA ALA A 274 -17.39 6.74 -16.44
C ALA A 274 -18.16 5.63 -15.70
N SER A 275 -17.48 4.55 -15.33
CA SER A 275 -18.12 3.44 -14.60
C SER A 275 -18.69 3.85 -13.25
N LEU A 276 -18.06 4.83 -12.56
CA LEU A 276 -18.58 5.36 -11.30
C LEU A 276 -19.78 6.27 -11.51
N ARG A 277 -19.78 7.10 -12.56
CA ARG A 277 -20.91 7.98 -12.90
C ARG A 277 -22.15 7.19 -13.33
N GLU A 278 -21.95 6.12 -14.07
CA GLU A 278 -23.00 5.22 -14.55
C GLU A 278 -23.45 4.21 -13.49
N ASN A 279 -22.74 4.18 -12.36
CA ASN A 279 -22.91 3.18 -11.29
C ASN A 279 -22.88 1.74 -11.85
N ASP A 280 -21.98 1.50 -12.81
CA ASP A 280 -21.83 0.20 -13.46
C ASP A 280 -20.74 -0.64 -12.75
N PRO A 281 -21.13 -1.65 -11.95
CA PRO A 281 -20.20 -2.52 -11.23
C PRO A 281 -19.49 -3.54 -12.14
N GLU A 282 -20.00 -3.77 -13.36
CA GLU A 282 -19.48 -4.81 -14.27
C GLU A 282 -18.23 -4.33 -15.02
N VAL A 283 -17.97 -3.02 -15.07
CA VAL A 283 -16.79 -2.46 -15.74
C VAL A 283 -15.53 -2.86 -15.00
N ARG A 284 -14.69 -3.62 -15.68
CA ARG A 284 -13.38 -4.02 -15.17
C ARG A 284 -12.37 -2.89 -15.29
N TRP A 285 -11.59 -2.73 -14.23
CA TRP A 285 -10.46 -1.81 -14.15
C TRP A 285 -9.15 -2.58 -14.34
N TYR A 286 -8.19 -1.93 -14.96
CA TYR A 286 -6.89 -2.55 -15.17
C TYR A 286 -5.88 -1.99 -14.15
N PRO A 287 -4.99 -2.85 -13.61
CA PRO A 287 -3.85 -2.39 -12.81
C PRO A 287 -3.02 -1.39 -13.61
N PHE A 288 -2.50 -0.40 -12.93
CA PHE A 288 -1.74 0.68 -13.54
C PHE A 288 -0.40 0.86 -12.83
#